data_b615711366153022f48dee38ad0d8856
#
_entry.id   b615711366153022f48dee38ad0d8856
#
_cell.length_a   1.000
_cell.length_b   1.000
_cell.length_c   1.000
_cell.angle_alpha   90.00
_cell.angle_beta   90.00
_cell.angle_gamma   90.00
#
_symmetry.space_group_name_H-M   'P 1'
#
loop_
_entity.id
_entity.type
_entity.pdbx_description
1 polymer ?
#
loop_
_entity_poly.entity_id
_entity_poly.type
_entity_poly.pdbx_seq_one_letter_code
_entity_poly.pdbx_strand_id
1 'polypeptide(L)'
;MRTPDSTTAAAILPLVGGPANVLTVAHCMTRLRLGLRDRGLVDEDALRALPAVLGVVADDDSYQIVLGPGTVARVTPEFEALLTPTAERLALRGAELKADRTRRNATPLKLLLRRVADIFVPLIPALIGCGVIAGLNGLLVNLGVLTGVTPALAAIAGGFMALIAVFVGYNTAKEFGGTPILGGAVAAVVVYAGVAKVTVFGMTLAPGQGGVLGALAAALLGTRVEKWCRRWVPRSLDVLVTPTLTVLLTGLVTLYALMYAAGELSSAIGTAANWLLSTTGAFAGLALGALFLPLVMLGLHQALIPIHTTLIEQQGYTVLLPVLAMAGAGQVGAALAVYVRLRHDTSLRTTIRSALPAGLLGVGEPLIYGVSLPLGRPFLTACAGGAAGGAFIGFFSMLGDRVGSTAIGPSGWALFPLLSGNRGLGLTAAIYAGGLLTGYAVGFTATYFFGLDRRTRVRPPEPAAA
;
A
#
# COMPACT_ATOMS: atom_id res chain seq x y z
N MET A 1 -14.79 6.22 30.36
CA MET A 1 -16.09 6.69 30.96
C MET A 1 -17.01 6.99 29.77
N ARG A 2 -18.18 6.33 29.67
CA ARG A 2 -19.17 6.67 28.63
C ARG A 2 -19.83 7.98 29.01
N THR A 3 -19.97 8.91 28.07
CA THR A 3 -20.72 10.15 28.28
C THR A 3 -22.22 9.87 28.42
N PRO A 4 -23.02 10.71 29.08
CA PRO A 4 -24.48 10.54 29.19
C PRO A 4 -25.14 10.43 27.79
N ASP A 5 -24.58 11.11 26.78
CA ASP A 5 -25.07 11.13 25.40
C ASP A 5 -24.81 9.81 24.68
N SER A 6 -23.67 9.15 24.91
CA SER A 6 -23.37 7.82 24.37
C SER A 6 -24.22 6.70 25.01
N THR A 7 -24.61 6.86 26.29
CA THR A 7 -25.53 5.94 26.95
C THR A 7 -26.94 6.08 26.41
N THR A 8 -27.39 7.30 26.08
CA THR A 8 -28.68 7.58 25.48
C THR A 8 -28.77 6.99 24.06
N ALA A 9 -27.76 7.21 23.23
CA ALA A 9 -27.70 6.64 21.88
C ALA A 9 -27.73 5.10 21.93
N ALA A 10 -26.95 4.47 22.83
CA ALA A 10 -26.89 3.03 23.01
C ALA A 10 -28.22 2.43 23.55
N ALA A 11 -28.99 3.21 24.33
CA ALA A 11 -30.30 2.78 24.81
C ALA A 11 -31.40 2.87 23.72
N ILE A 12 -31.34 3.88 22.85
CA ILE A 12 -32.31 4.06 21.77
C ILE A 12 -32.16 2.98 20.68
N LEU A 13 -30.92 2.63 20.30
CA LEU A 13 -30.64 1.79 19.13
C LEU A 13 -31.34 0.42 19.16
N PRO A 14 -31.30 -0.38 20.23
CA PRO A 14 -32.02 -1.65 20.29
C PRO A 14 -33.53 -1.48 20.20
N LEU A 15 -34.09 -0.39 20.76
CA LEU A 15 -35.52 -0.13 20.80
C LEU A 15 -36.12 0.30 19.47
N VAL A 16 -35.26 0.72 18.52
CA VAL A 16 -35.68 1.00 17.12
C VAL A 16 -35.39 -0.18 16.17
N GLY A 17 -35.20 -1.38 16.71
CA GLY A 17 -34.94 -2.59 15.91
C GLY A 17 -33.48 -2.80 15.56
N GLY A 18 -32.56 -2.10 16.22
CA GLY A 18 -31.11 -2.26 16.06
C GLY A 18 -30.52 -1.64 14.77
N PRO A 19 -29.20 -1.81 14.57
CA PRO A 19 -28.49 -1.15 13.46
C PRO A 19 -28.97 -1.57 12.06
N ALA A 20 -29.51 -2.79 11.94
CA ALA A 20 -30.00 -3.31 10.66
C ALA A 20 -31.33 -2.68 10.20
N ASN A 21 -32.09 -2.09 11.14
CA ASN A 21 -33.37 -1.46 10.88
C ASN A 21 -33.25 0.02 10.54
N VAL A 22 -32.16 0.69 10.92
CA VAL A 22 -31.96 2.12 10.66
C VAL A 22 -31.35 2.34 9.29
N LEU A 23 -32.06 3.04 8.40
CA LEU A 23 -31.64 3.33 7.03
C LEU A 23 -30.98 4.71 6.91
N THR A 24 -31.54 5.71 7.60
CA THR A 24 -31.03 7.09 7.58
C THR A 24 -31.13 7.70 8.96
N VAL A 25 -30.18 8.56 9.29
CA VAL A 25 -30.19 9.37 10.51
C VAL A 25 -30.08 10.83 10.11
N ALA A 26 -30.93 11.65 10.67
CA ALA A 26 -30.85 13.10 10.57
C ALA A 26 -31.36 13.72 11.89
N HIS A 27 -31.08 14.97 12.12
CA HIS A 27 -31.67 15.68 13.24
C HIS A 27 -32.11 17.08 12.85
N CYS A 28 -33.08 17.60 13.58
CA CYS A 28 -33.40 19.02 13.58
C CYS A 28 -33.16 19.58 15.01
N MET A 29 -33.59 20.78 15.30
CA MET A 29 -33.25 21.46 16.58
C MET A 29 -33.59 20.68 17.85
N THR A 30 -34.60 19.78 17.81
CA THR A 30 -35.10 19.05 18.97
C THR A 30 -35.33 17.56 18.74
N ARG A 31 -35.24 17.06 17.52
CA ARG A 31 -35.68 15.71 17.16
C ARG A 31 -34.59 14.93 16.40
N LEU A 32 -34.36 13.71 16.83
CA LEU A 32 -33.62 12.69 16.06
C LEU A 32 -34.62 12.09 15.06
N ARG A 33 -34.29 12.12 13.77
CA ARG A 33 -35.11 11.59 12.68
C ARG A 33 -34.46 10.34 12.13
N LEU A 34 -35.18 9.23 12.13
CA LEU A 34 -34.73 7.95 11.67
C LEU A 34 -35.56 7.48 10.48
N GLY A 35 -34.91 7.14 9.38
CA GLY A 35 -35.54 6.33 8.35
C GLY A 35 -35.40 4.87 8.78
N LEU A 36 -36.50 4.19 8.99
CA LEU A 36 -36.53 2.79 9.42
C LEU A 36 -36.99 1.89 8.29
N ARG A 37 -36.40 0.68 8.22
CA ARG A 37 -36.78 -0.33 7.24
C ARG A 37 -38.13 -0.96 7.59
N ASP A 38 -38.32 -1.27 8.87
CA ASP A 38 -39.54 -1.85 9.42
C ASP A 38 -39.88 -1.15 10.74
N ARG A 39 -41.01 -0.45 10.73
CA ARG A 39 -41.50 0.26 11.92
C ARG A 39 -42.12 -0.68 12.96
N GLY A 40 -42.50 -1.90 12.55
CA GLY A 40 -43.02 -2.90 13.45
C GLY A 40 -42.01 -3.43 14.47
N LEU A 41 -40.71 -3.17 14.23
CA LEU A 41 -39.63 -3.55 15.13
C LEU A 41 -39.33 -2.48 16.21
N VAL A 42 -40.11 -1.40 16.24
CA VAL A 42 -39.91 -0.30 17.23
C VAL A 42 -40.70 -0.60 18.50
N ASP A 43 -40.03 -0.60 19.62
CA ASP A 43 -40.62 -0.65 20.94
C ASP A 43 -40.89 0.79 21.43
N GLU A 44 -42.06 1.30 21.04
CA GLU A 44 -42.42 2.71 21.31
C GLU A 44 -42.63 2.96 22.80
N ASP A 45 -43.18 2.00 23.56
CA ASP A 45 -43.44 2.14 24.99
C ASP A 45 -42.11 2.20 25.75
N ALA A 46 -41.15 1.36 25.42
CA ALA A 46 -39.83 1.37 25.99
C ALA A 46 -39.04 2.64 25.61
N LEU A 47 -39.22 3.18 24.38
CA LEU A 47 -38.62 4.45 23.97
C LEU A 47 -39.15 5.63 24.82
N ARG A 48 -40.49 5.68 25.03
CA ARG A 48 -41.14 6.72 25.86
C ARG A 48 -40.72 6.64 27.32
N ALA A 49 -40.33 5.46 27.80
CA ALA A 49 -39.86 5.24 29.15
C ALA A 49 -38.40 5.72 29.38
N LEU A 50 -37.64 6.02 28.32
CA LEU A 50 -36.26 6.51 28.46
C LEU A 50 -36.27 7.96 29.00
N PRO A 51 -35.48 8.28 30.05
CA PRO A 51 -35.45 9.62 30.68
C PRO A 51 -35.07 10.76 29.75
N ALA A 52 -34.30 10.45 28.66
CA ALA A 52 -33.84 11.42 27.66
C ALA A 52 -34.86 11.64 26.53
N VAL A 53 -35.92 10.84 26.45
CA VAL A 53 -36.92 10.90 25.36
C VAL A 53 -38.14 11.68 25.88
N LEU A 54 -38.36 12.83 25.28
CA LEU A 54 -39.49 13.71 25.60
C LEU A 54 -40.78 13.34 24.88
N GLY A 55 -40.70 12.55 23.85
CA GLY A 55 -41.80 12.06 23.05
C GLY A 55 -41.35 11.40 21.75
N VAL A 56 -42.30 10.72 21.11
CA VAL A 56 -42.08 10.03 19.85
C VAL A 56 -43.17 10.43 18.87
N VAL A 57 -42.81 10.72 17.62
CA VAL A 57 -43.74 11.11 16.56
C VAL A 57 -43.44 10.25 15.31
N ALA A 58 -44.40 9.47 14.89
CA ALA A 58 -44.33 8.76 13.62
C ALA A 58 -44.93 9.68 12.51
N ASP A 59 -44.12 9.97 11.49
CA ASP A 59 -44.51 10.71 10.29
C ASP A 59 -44.36 9.80 9.08
N ASP A 60 -45.05 10.09 7.96
CA ASP A 60 -45.08 9.18 6.81
C ASP A 60 -43.69 8.83 6.26
N ASP A 61 -42.75 9.78 6.33
CA ASP A 61 -41.38 9.61 5.80
C ASP A 61 -40.32 9.32 6.84
N SER A 62 -40.57 9.53 8.15
CA SER A 62 -39.54 9.38 9.21
C SER A 62 -40.10 9.05 10.57
N TYR A 63 -39.35 8.31 11.37
CA TYR A 63 -39.61 8.08 12.78
C TYR A 63 -38.82 9.10 13.59
N GLN A 64 -39.51 9.90 14.41
CA GLN A 64 -38.91 11.05 15.09
C GLN A 64 -38.94 10.86 16.59
N ILE A 65 -37.77 10.92 17.24
CA ILE A 65 -37.57 10.84 18.67
C ILE A 65 -37.22 12.24 19.19
N VAL A 66 -38.07 12.78 20.04
CA VAL A 66 -37.87 14.14 20.61
C VAL A 66 -36.93 14.05 21.80
N LEU A 67 -35.74 14.63 21.66
CA LEU A 67 -34.69 14.64 22.69
C LEU A 67 -34.47 16.05 23.33
N GLY A 68 -35.10 17.06 22.73
CA GLY A 68 -34.95 18.46 23.16
C GLY A 68 -33.71 19.17 22.57
N PRO A 69 -33.69 20.53 22.71
CA PRO A 69 -32.63 21.36 22.15
C PRO A 69 -31.27 21.06 22.82
N GLY A 70 -30.21 20.98 22.02
CA GLY A 70 -28.87 20.70 22.50
C GLY A 70 -28.58 19.22 22.77
N THR A 71 -29.52 18.43 23.28
CA THR A 71 -29.33 16.98 23.50
C THR A 71 -29.26 16.23 22.18
N VAL A 72 -30.16 16.53 21.23
CA VAL A 72 -30.17 15.87 19.93
C VAL A 72 -28.88 16.07 19.16
N ALA A 73 -28.30 17.27 19.19
CA ALA A 73 -27.04 17.56 18.48
C ALA A 73 -25.83 16.77 19.02
N ARG A 74 -25.88 16.38 20.31
CA ARG A 74 -24.82 15.55 20.93
C ARG A 74 -25.08 14.05 20.77
N VAL A 75 -26.35 13.64 20.86
CA VAL A 75 -26.74 12.22 20.73
C VAL A 75 -26.64 11.72 19.28
N THR A 76 -26.92 12.57 18.29
CA THR A 76 -26.91 12.15 16.88
C THR A 76 -25.55 11.61 16.42
N PRO A 77 -24.38 12.28 16.62
CA PRO A 77 -23.09 11.73 16.24
C PRO A 77 -22.76 10.41 16.95
N GLU A 78 -23.14 10.28 18.23
CA GLU A 78 -22.96 9.03 18.98
C GLU A 78 -23.83 7.91 18.44
N PHE A 79 -25.07 8.23 18.03
CA PHE A 79 -25.99 7.28 17.40
C PHE A 79 -25.49 6.84 16.03
N GLU A 80 -24.99 7.77 15.21
CA GLU A 80 -24.36 7.47 13.92
C GLU A 80 -23.10 6.61 14.09
N ALA A 81 -22.29 6.86 15.13
CA ALA A 81 -21.12 6.05 15.46
C ALA A 81 -21.50 4.60 15.82
N LEU A 82 -22.67 4.38 16.46
CA LEU A 82 -23.20 3.04 16.75
C LEU A 82 -23.74 2.33 15.49
N LEU A 83 -24.15 3.08 14.47
CA LEU A 83 -24.62 2.56 13.19
C LEU A 83 -23.48 2.23 12.23
N THR A 84 -22.27 2.74 12.47
CA THR A 84 -21.07 2.54 11.65
C THR A 84 -20.44 1.12 11.73
N PRO A 85 -21.04 0.05 12.32
CA PRO A 85 -20.36 -1.22 12.56
C PRO A 85 -20.06 -2.03 11.30
N THR A 86 -20.65 -1.76 10.13
CA THR A 86 -20.51 -2.68 8.99
C THR A 86 -19.19 -2.45 8.24
N ALA A 87 -18.81 -1.21 7.99
CA ALA A 87 -17.53 -0.90 7.36
C ALA A 87 -16.36 -1.13 8.35
N GLU A 88 -16.54 -0.78 9.62
CA GLU A 88 -15.54 -0.98 10.66
C GLU A 88 -15.41 -2.46 11.04
N ARG A 89 -16.50 -3.22 11.14
CA ARG A 89 -16.46 -4.69 11.29
C ARG A 89 -15.84 -5.38 10.09
N LEU A 90 -16.09 -4.94 8.86
CA LEU A 90 -15.43 -5.48 7.67
C LEU A 90 -13.94 -5.12 7.66
N ALA A 91 -13.58 -3.91 8.06
CA ALA A 91 -12.18 -3.49 8.21
C ALA A 91 -11.47 -4.25 9.35
N LEU A 92 -12.10 -4.42 10.51
CA LEU A 92 -11.60 -5.22 11.63
C LEU A 92 -11.48 -6.69 11.24
N ARG A 93 -12.49 -7.27 10.59
CA ARG A 93 -12.44 -8.65 10.10
C ARG A 93 -11.38 -8.84 9.01
N GLY A 94 -11.19 -7.84 8.14
CA GLY A 94 -10.08 -7.79 7.17
C GLY A 94 -8.72 -7.75 7.87
N ALA A 95 -8.59 -6.95 8.93
CA ALA A 95 -7.37 -6.84 9.75
C ALA A 95 -7.11 -8.13 10.55
N GLU A 96 -8.14 -8.74 11.13
CA GLU A 96 -8.05 -10.04 11.83
C GLU A 96 -7.65 -11.17 10.87
N LEU A 97 -8.26 -11.26 9.69
CA LEU A 97 -7.89 -12.23 8.66
C LEU A 97 -6.45 -12.03 8.17
N LYS A 98 -5.99 -10.78 8.07
CA LYS A 98 -4.59 -10.44 7.76
C LYS A 98 -3.66 -10.91 8.88
N ALA A 99 -3.99 -10.61 10.13
CA ALA A 99 -3.19 -10.99 11.29
C ALA A 99 -3.11 -12.52 11.46
N ASP A 100 -4.23 -13.22 11.31
CA ASP A 100 -4.31 -14.67 11.47
C ASP A 100 -3.55 -15.43 10.36
N ARG A 101 -3.67 -14.99 9.11
CA ARG A 101 -2.88 -15.51 7.99
C ARG A 101 -1.39 -15.19 8.11
N THR A 102 -1.04 -14.03 8.65
CA THR A 102 0.35 -13.65 8.93
C THR A 102 0.98 -14.55 10.00
N ARG A 103 0.21 -14.90 11.05
CA ARG A 103 0.66 -15.81 12.12
C ARG A 103 0.80 -17.26 11.64
N ARG A 104 -0.18 -17.78 10.90
CA ARG A 104 -0.18 -19.19 10.41
C ARG A 104 0.92 -19.48 9.39
N ASN A 105 1.47 -18.47 8.77
CA ASN A 105 2.45 -18.59 7.68
C ASN A 105 3.85 -18.08 8.04
N ALA A 106 4.26 -18.10 9.31
CA ALA A 106 5.56 -17.65 9.77
C ALA A 106 6.69 -18.65 9.42
N THR A 107 7.04 -18.76 8.12
CA THR A 107 8.23 -19.48 7.70
C THR A 107 9.46 -18.58 7.84
N PRO A 108 10.71 -19.14 8.05
CA PRO A 108 11.93 -18.33 8.16
C PRO A 108 12.13 -17.37 6.98
N LEU A 109 11.82 -17.81 5.77
CA LEU A 109 11.90 -16.97 4.57
C LEU A 109 10.93 -15.78 4.64
N LYS A 110 9.70 -15.99 5.07
CA LYS A 110 8.71 -14.91 5.22
C LYS A 110 9.10 -13.92 6.30
N LEU A 111 9.71 -14.39 7.40
CA LEU A 111 10.24 -13.52 8.44
C LEU A 111 11.40 -12.67 7.92
N LEU A 112 12.29 -13.24 7.10
CA LEU A 112 13.37 -12.49 6.45
C LEU A 112 12.81 -11.42 5.50
N LEU A 113 11.88 -11.78 4.61
CA LEU A 113 11.24 -10.85 3.68
C LEU A 113 10.53 -9.72 4.42
N ARG A 114 9.91 -10.02 5.56
CA ARG A 114 9.26 -9.01 6.41
C ARG A 114 10.26 -8.05 7.01
N ARG A 115 11.39 -8.54 7.55
CA ARG A 115 12.47 -7.67 8.06
C ARG A 115 13.04 -6.78 6.96
N VAL A 116 13.22 -7.32 5.75
CA VAL A 116 13.63 -6.50 4.60
C VAL A 116 12.58 -5.43 4.31
N ALA A 117 11.29 -5.78 4.31
CA ALA A 117 10.22 -4.80 4.15
C ALA A 117 10.26 -3.71 5.24
N ASP A 118 10.44 -4.08 6.51
CA ASP A 118 10.48 -3.14 7.64
C ASP A 118 11.64 -2.13 7.55
N ILE A 119 12.75 -2.47 6.84
CA ILE A 119 13.84 -1.54 6.51
C ILE A 119 13.38 -0.48 5.49
N PHE A 120 12.59 -0.85 4.48
CA PHE A 120 12.24 0.01 3.35
C PHE A 120 10.93 0.79 3.55
N VAL A 121 9.98 0.26 4.33
CA VAL A 121 8.67 0.91 4.59
C VAL A 121 8.80 2.36 5.09
N PRO A 122 9.70 2.69 6.03
CA PRO A 122 9.88 4.06 6.49
C PRO A 122 10.35 5.03 5.39
N LEU A 123 10.93 4.52 4.30
CA LEU A 123 11.43 5.32 3.17
C LEU A 123 10.33 5.65 2.15
N ILE A 124 9.21 4.92 2.16
CA ILE A 124 8.13 5.05 1.17
C ILE A 124 7.64 6.50 1.01
N PRO A 125 7.34 7.28 2.07
CA PRO A 125 6.86 8.64 1.89
C PRO A 125 7.84 9.54 1.13
N ALA A 126 9.15 9.39 1.39
CA ALA A 126 10.19 10.14 0.69
C ALA A 126 10.34 9.66 -0.76
N LEU A 127 10.29 8.34 -1.00
CA LEU A 127 10.30 7.77 -2.36
C LEU A 127 9.13 8.28 -3.20
N ILE A 128 7.92 8.32 -2.63
CA ILE A 128 6.74 8.86 -3.31
C ILE A 128 6.92 10.34 -3.60
N GLY A 129 7.30 11.15 -2.61
CA GLY A 129 7.46 12.60 -2.76
C GLY A 129 8.49 12.95 -3.84
N CYS A 130 9.68 12.38 -3.76
CA CYS A 130 10.74 12.58 -4.74
C CYS A 130 10.36 12.03 -6.12
N GLY A 131 9.67 10.88 -6.14
CA GLY A 131 9.16 10.28 -7.37
C GLY A 131 8.17 11.19 -8.11
N VAL A 132 7.19 11.75 -7.39
CA VAL A 132 6.20 12.69 -7.97
C VAL A 132 6.92 13.95 -8.52
N ILE A 133 7.89 14.50 -7.78
CA ILE A 133 8.67 15.66 -8.24
C ILE A 133 9.49 15.31 -9.49
N ALA A 134 10.12 14.12 -9.51
CA ALA A 134 10.86 13.64 -10.69
C ALA A 134 9.95 13.49 -11.91
N GLY A 135 8.75 12.92 -11.74
CA GLY A 135 7.76 12.78 -12.79
C GLY A 135 7.27 14.12 -13.33
N LEU A 136 6.96 15.08 -12.43
CA LEU A 136 6.62 16.46 -12.83
C LEU A 136 7.75 17.11 -13.60
N ASN A 137 8.99 16.98 -13.12
CA ASN A 137 10.17 17.49 -13.81
C ASN A 137 10.33 16.87 -15.21
N GLY A 138 10.18 15.56 -15.34
CA GLY A 138 10.22 14.87 -16.63
C GLY A 138 9.15 15.36 -17.60
N LEU A 139 7.94 15.62 -17.13
CA LEU A 139 6.86 16.20 -17.93
C LEU A 139 7.22 17.63 -18.40
N LEU A 140 7.73 18.50 -17.52
CA LEU A 140 8.12 19.86 -17.86
C LEU A 140 9.25 19.87 -18.90
N VAL A 141 10.24 19.00 -18.76
CA VAL A 141 11.34 18.82 -19.74
C VAL A 141 10.78 18.38 -21.08
N ASN A 142 9.89 17.41 -21.13
CA ASN A 142 9.29 16.91 -22.38
C ASN A 142 8.42 17.96 -23.09
N LEU A 143 7.75 18.82 -22.32
CA LEU A 143 6.93 19.92 -22.87
C LEU A 143 7.77 21.15 -23.26
N GLY A 144 9.04 21.20 -22.87
CA GLY A 144 9.92 22.34 -23.12
C GLY A 144 9.53 23.61 -22.34
N VAL A 145 8.76 23.47 -21.23
CA VAL A 145 8.27 24.59 -20.43
C VAL A 145 9.02 24.69 -19.10
N LEU A 146 9.12 25.93 -18.55
CA LEU A 146 9.75 26.21 -17.25
C LEU A 146 11.18 25.65 -17.14
N THR A 147 11.96 25.71 -18.23
CA THR A 147 13.33 25.15 -18.33
C THR A 147 14.29 25.68 -17.25
N GLY A 148 14.05 26.87 -16.73
CA GLY A 148 14.85 27.44 -15.62
C GLY A 148 14.60 26.77 -14.26
N VAL A 149 13.46 26.10 -14.06
CA VAL A 149 13.10 25.45 -12.80
C VAL A 149 13.46 23.96 -12.82
N THR A 150 13.56 23.34 -14.00
CA THR A 150 13.80 21.89 -14.15
C THR A 150 15.11 21.41 -13.48
N PRO A 151 16.25 22.15 -13.48
CA PRO A 151 17.44 21.70 -12.75
C PRO A 151 17.24 21.68 -11.23
N ALA A 152 16.48 22.64 -10.68
CA ALA A 152 16.18 22.67 -9.25
C ALA A 152 15.27 21.50 -8.84
N LEU A 153 14.23 21.21 -9.64
CA LEU A 153 13.36 20.06 -9.42
C LEU A 153 14.12 18.74 -9.52
N ALA A 154 15.04 18.61 -10.49
CA ALA A 154 15.92 17.46 -10.62
C ALA A 154 16.80 17.27 -9.37
N ALA A 155 17.40 18.36 -8.86
CA ALA A 155 18.22 18.31 -7.65
C ALA A 155 17.42 17.91 -6.40
N ILE A 156 16.21 18.46 -6.23
CA ILE A 156 15.32 18.12 -5.12
C ILE A 156 14.91 16.63 -5.19
N ALA A 157 14.46 16.17 -6.34
CA ALA A 157 14.05 14.79 -6.54
C ALA A 157 15.22 13.80 -6.41
N GLY A 158 16.39 14.15 -6.96
CA GLY A 158 17.58 13.30 -6.96
C GLY A 158 18.29 13.22 -5.60
N GLY A 159 18.16 14.24 -4.75
CA GLY A 159 18.90 14.31 -3.49
C GLY A 159 18.63 13.14 -2.55
N PHE A 160 17.37 12.75 -2.37
CA PHE A 160 17.01 11.57 -1.56
C PHE A 160 17.50 10.27 -2.21
N MET A 161 17.32 10.12 -3.52
CA MET A 161 17.74 8.92 -4.25
C MET A 161 19.26 8.73 -4.18
N ALA A 162 20.04 9.80 -4.29
CA ALA A 162 21.49 9.75 -4.16
C ALA A 162 21.96 9.28 -2.76
N LEU A 163 21.16 9.53 -1.73
CA LEU A 163 21.47 9.20 -0.33
C LEU A 163 20.66 8.03 0.22
N ILE A 164 19.84 7.36 -0.58
CA ILE A 164 18.96 6.28 -0.13
C ILE A 164 19.72 5.16 0.59
N ALA A 165 20.93 4.86 0.14
CA ALA A 165 21.84 3.89 0.77
C ALA A 165 22.09 4.19 2.25
N VAL A 166 22.26 5.47 2.62
CA VAL A 166 22.48 5.91 4.00
C VAL A 166 21.26 5.61 4.87
N PHE A 167 20.07 5.92 4.37
CA PHE A 167 18.81 5.66 5.08
C PHE A 167 18.51 4.16 5.20
N VAL A 168 18.81 3.39 4.15
CA VAL A 168 18.73 1.92 4.19
C VAL A 168 19.68 1.37 5.26
N GLY A 169 20.92 1.84 5.31
CA GLY A 169 21.88 1.43 6.32
C GLY A 169 21.43 1.76 7.74
N TYR A 170 20.91 2.96 7.95
CA TYR A 170 20.33 3.39 9.23
C TYR A 170 19.19 2.47 9.68
N ASN A 171 18.21 2.23 8.82
CA ASN A 171 17.08 1.37 9.14
C ASN A 171 17.48 -0.09 9.31
N THR A 172 18.48 -0.58 8.55
CA THR A 172 19.02 -1.93 8.69
C THR A 172 19.63 -2.13 10.08
N ALA A 173 20.48 -1.21 10.53
CA ALA A 173 21.05 -1.30 11.88
C ALA A 173 19.95 -1.24 12.96
N LYS A 174 18.96 -0.38 12.79
CA LYS A 174 17.80 -0.28 13.70
C LYS A 174 17.03 -1.61 13.77
N GLU A 175 16.71 -2.21 12.63
CA GLU A 175 15.93 -3.45 12.54
C GLU A 175 16.68 -4.64 13.15
N PHE A 176 18.00 -4.69 12.96
CA PHE A 176 18.83 -5.76 13.50
C PHE A 176 19.46 -5.46 14.88
N GLY A 177 19.01 -4.38 15.54
CA GLY A 177 19.38 -4.04 16.93
C GLY A 177 20.82 -3.59 17.07
N GLY A 178 21.38 -2.89 16.10
CA GLY A 178 22.61 -2.11 16.16
C GLY A 178 22.36 -0.63 16.39
N THR A 179 23.41 0.18 16.41
CA THR A 179 23.31 1.64 16.49
C THR A 179 22.96 2.20 15.11
N PRO A 180 21.77 2.81 14.93
CA PRO A 180 21.29 3.22 13.59
C PRO A 180 22.24 4.16 12.86
N ILE A 181 22.83 5.12 13.57
CA ILE A 181 23.74 6.09 12.97
C ILE A 181 25.04 5.42 12.46
N LEU A 182 25.53 4.37 13.13
CA LEU A 182 26.67 3.60 12.65
C LEU A 182 26.32 2.82 11.38
N GLY A 183 25.10 2.25 11.31
CA GLY A 183 24.59 1.63 10.09
C GLY A 183 24.53 2.60 8.91
N GLY A 184 24.04 3.82 9.14
CA GLY A 184 24.08 4.88 8.15
C GLY A 184 25.50 5.28 7.74
N ALA A 185 26.41 5.39 8.69
CA ALA A 185 27.81 5.78 8.44
C ALA A 185 28.56 4.74 7.58
N VAL A 186 28.43 3.44 7.87
CA VAL A 186 29.07 2.40 7.05
C VAL A 186 28.43 2.27 5.67
N ALA A 187 27.13 2.49 5.55
CA ALA A 187 26.42 2.50 4.27
C ALA A 187 26.78 3.73 3.42
N ALA A 188 27.08 4.86 4.05
CA ALA A 188 27.51 6.08 3.35
C ALA A 188 28.79 5.87 2.53
N VAL A 189 29.66 4.92 2.93
CA VAL A 189 30.87 4.56 2.19
C VAL A 189 30.51 4.13 0.76
N VAL A 190 29.40 3.43 0.56
CA VAL A 190 28.97 2.95 -0.78
C VAL A 190 28.71 4.08 -1.77
N VAL A 191 28.14 5.21 -1.31
CA VAL A 191 27.73 6.33 -2.18
C VAL A 191 28.73 7.49 -2.16
N TYR A 192 29.76 7.44 -1.31
CA TYR A 192 30.73 8.53 -1.17
C TYR A 192 31.60 8.66 -2.43
N ALA A 193 31.68 9.87 -2.97
CA ALA A 193 32.43 10.15 -4.21
C ALA A 193 33.93 9.78 -4.11
N GLY A 194 34.55 9.82 -2.92
CA GLY A 194 35.94 9.44 -2.69
C GLY A 194 36.27 7.98 -2.97
N VAL A 195 35.25 7.11 -3.07
CA VAL A 195 35.41 5.68 -3.43
C VAL A 195 36.04 5.52 -4.83
N ALA A 196 35.80 6.47 -5.74
CA ALA A 196 36.43 6.48 -7.06
C ALA A 196 37.98 6.54 -7.06
N LYS A 197 38.60 6.83 -5.92
CA LYS A 197 40.05 6.79 -5.75
C LYS A 197 40.57 5.43 -5.27
N VAL A 198 39.66 4.50 -4.96
CA VAL A 198 40.01 3.16 -4.44
C VAL A 198 40.03 2.17 -5.60
N THR A 199 41.16 1.48 -5.75
CA THR A 199 41.30 0.41 -6.76
C THR A 199 41.33 -0.93 -6.04
N VAL A 200 40.48 -1.85 -6.48
CA VAL A 200 40.34 -3.21 -5.94
C VAL A 200 40.47 -4.19 -7.09
N PHE A 201 41.41 -5.14 -6.97
CA PHE A 201 41.70 -6.14 -8.01
C PHE A 201 41.95 -5.54 -9.43
N GLY A 202 42.58 -4.35 -9.46
CA GLY A 202 42.89 -3.68 -10.74
C GLY A 202 41.72 -2.85 -11.34
N MET A 203 40.56 -2.83 -10.67
CA MET A 203 39.38 -2.03 -11.07
C MET A 203 39.14 -0.89 -10.09
N THR A 204 38.88 0.30 -10.59
CA THR A 204 38.44 1.43 -9.79
C THR A 204 36.97 1.27 -9.42
N LEU A 205 36.66 1.48 -8.14
CA LEU A 205 35.29 1.40 -7.65
C LEU A 205 34.49 2.64 -8.13
N ALA A 206 33.23 2.43 -8.48
CA ALA A 206 32.32 3.52 -8.80
C ALA A 206 31.45 3.87 -7.57
N PRO A 207 31.30 5.18 -7.24
CA PRO A 207 30.32 5.61 -6.23
C PRO A 207 28.94 5.07 -6.55
N GLY A 208 28.27 4.50 -5.56
CA GLY A 208 26.97 3.83 -5.74
C GLY A 208 27.03 2.37 -6.22
N GLN A 209 28.23 1.85 -6.53
CA GLN A 209 28.39 0.44 -6.91
C GLN A 209 27.88 -0.50 -5.81
N GLY A 210 26.93 -1.36 -6.16
CA GLY A 210 26.21 -2.21 -5.22
C GLY A 210 24.95 -1.58 -4.61
N GLY A 211 24.76 -0.27 -4.77
CA GLY A 211 23.52 0.44 -4.44
C GLY A 211 22.96 0.11 -3.05
N VAL A 212 21.64 0.01 -2.96
CA VAL A 212 20.93 -0.32 -1.72
C VAL A 212 21.26 -1.72 -1.18
N LEU A 213 21.62 -2.68 -2.04
CA LEU A 213 22.00 -4.04 -1.61
C LEU A 213 23.35 -4.02 -0.91
N GLY A 214 24.31 -3.26 -1.44
CA GLY A 214 25.61 -3.02 -0.82
C GLY A 214 25.48 -2.34 0.54
N ALA A 215 24.63 -1.31 0.62
CA ALA A 215 24.35 -0.59 1.86
C ALA A 215 23.71 -1.49 2.94
N LEU A 216 22.74 -2.32 2.55
CA LEU A 216 22.09 -3.30 3.42
C LEU A 216 23.11 -4.30 3.95
N ALA A 217 23.96 -4.87 3.08
CA ALA A 217 25.00 -5.82 3.45
C ALA A 217 26.03 -5.18 4.39
N ALA A 218 26.48 -3.96 4.07
CA ALA A 218 27.41 -3.20 4.91
C ALA A 218 26.85 -2.95 6.32
N ALA A 219 25.60 -2.47 6.41
CA ALA A 219 24.96 -2.20 7.70
C ALA A 219 24.67 -3.47 8.52
N LEU A 220 24.31 -4.58 7.87
CA LEU A 220 24.19 -5.89 8.52
C LEU A 220 25.53 -6.36 9.11
N LEU A 221 26.59 -6.25 8.32
CA LEU A 221 27.94 -6.57 8.79
C LEU A 221 28.34 -5.63 9.93
N GLY A 222 28.14 -4.32 9.77
CA GLY A 222 28.43 -3.31 10.78
C GLY A 222 27.74 -3.60 12.12
N THR A 223 26.44 -3.96 12.07
CA THR A 223 25.70 -4.36 13.27
C THR A 223 26.29 -5.60 13.95
N ARG A 224 26.81 -6.55 13.18
CA ARG A 224 27.46 -7.74 13.75
C ARG A 224 28.81 -7.40 14.35
N VAL A 225 29.62 -6.59 13.68
CA VAL A 225 30.92 -6.12 14.17
C VAL A 225 30.73 -5.29 15.43
N GLU A 226 29.77 -4.36 15.46
CA GLU A 226 29.42 -3.56 16.64
C GLU A 226 29.10 -4.47 17.86
N LYS A 227 28.19 -5.44 17.66
CA LYS A 227 27.81 -6.38 18.73
C LYS A 227 28.97 -7.26 19.18
N TRP A 228 29.85 -7.60 18.27
CA TRP A 228 31.08 -8.35 18.60
C TRP A 228 32.02 -7.47 19.41
N CYS A 229 32.31 -6.24 18.99
CA CYS A 229 33.18 -5.30 19.72
C CYS A 229 32.67 -5.05 21.14
N ARG A 230 31.37 -4.81 21.33
CA ARG A 230 30.76 -4.58 22.65
C ARG A 230 30.94 -5.75 23.64
N ARG A 231 31.27 -6.96 23.18
CA ARG A 231 31.54 -8.11 24.05
C ARG A 231 32.98 -8.13 24.59
N TRP A 232 33.92 -7.50 23.86
CA TRP A 232 35.36 -7.56 24.15
C TRP A 232 35.90 -6.25 24.66
N VAL A 233 35.34 -5.14 24.27
CA VAL A 233 35.80 -3.80 24.62
C VAL A 233 35.38 -3.48 26.07
N PRO A 234 36.29 -3.04 26.94
CA PRO A 234 35.93 -2.55 28.28
C PRO A 234 35.02 -1.36 28.22
N ARG A 235 34.07 -1.25 29.17
CA ARG A 235 33.03 -0.18 29.18
C ARG A 235 33.63 1.23 29.14
N SER A 236 34.79 1.45 29.73
CA SER A 236 35.52 2.74 29.72
C SER A 236 35.96 3.19 28.33
N LEU A 237 36.21 2.24 27.41
CA LEU A 237 36.68 2.49 26.03
C LEU A 237 35.60 2.26 24.98
N ASP A 238 34.44 1.76 25.37
CA ASP A 238 33.38 1.36 24.45
C ASP A 238 32.94 2.51 23.53
N VAL A 239 32.79 3.73 24.07
CA VAL A 239 32.36 4.93 23.34
C VAL A 239 33.33 5.29 22.20
N LEU A 240 34.62 5.00 22.33
CA LEU A 240 35.66 5.32 21.34
C LEU A 240 35.96 4.13 20.44
N VAL A 241 36.23 2.98 21.03
CA VAL A 241 36.78 1.82 20.31
C VAL A 241 35.72 1.11 19.48
N THR A 242 34.53 0.89 20.04
CA THR A 242 33.47 0.16 19.34
C THR A 242 33.04 0.85 18.04
N PRO A 243 32.66 2.16 18.00
CA PRO A 243 32.29 2.81 16.75
C PRO A 243 33.43 2.90 15.76
N THR A 244 34.67 3.16 16.23
CA THR A 244 35.85 3.23 15.37
C THR A 244 36.15 1.90 14.68
N LEU A 245 36.17 0.80 15.43
CA LEU A 245 36.38 -0.53 14.84
C LEU A 245 35.20 -0.94 13.94
N THR A 246 33.99 -0.63 14.33
CA THR A 246 32.80 -0.91 13.52
C THR A 246 32.90 -0.25 12.15
N VAL A 247 33.17 1.04 12.10
CA VAL A 247 33.28 1.79 10.83
C VAL A 247 34.49 1.34 10.03
N LEU A 248 35.65 1.19 10.66
CA LEU A 248 36.88 0.82 9.98
C LEU A 248 36.82 -0.60 9.38
N LEU A 249 36.51 -1.62 10.19
CA LEU A 249 36.47 -3.00 9.71
C LEU A 249 35.38 -3.21 8.68
N THR A 250 34.17 -2.69 8.96
CA THR A 250 33.07 -2.81 8.03
C THR A 250 33.32 -2.01 6.75
N GLY A 251 33.89 -0.80 6.86
CA GLY A 251 34.23 0.03 5.70
C GLY A 251 35.23 -0.65 4.78
N LEU A 252 36.30 -1.24 5.36
CA LEU A 252 37.28 -2.01 4.57
C LEU A 252 36.62 -3.19 3.84
N VAL A 253 35.82 -4.00 4.55
CA VAL A 253 35.13 -5.15 3.92
C VAL A 253 34.14 -4.66 2.87
N THR A 254 33.47 -3.51 3.11
CA THR A 254 32.55 -2.92 2.14
C THR A 254 33.28 -2.54 0.86
N LEU A 255 34.40 -1.83 0.95
CA LEU A 255 35.17 -1.40 -0.22
C LEU A 255 35.79 -2.59 -0.98
N TYR A 256 36.43 -3.52 -0.26
CA TYR A 256 37.21 -4.59 -0.92
C TYR A 256 36.40 -5.83 -1.30
N ALA A 257 35.15 -6.01 -0.79
CA ALA A 257 34.34 -7.19 -1.08
C ALA A 257 32.88 -6.87 -1.37
N LEU A 258 32.18 -6.15 -0.46
CA LEU A 258 30.72 -6.04 -0.56
C LEU A 258 30.26 -5.21 -1.75
N MET A 259 30.94 -4.12 -2.09
CA MET A 259 30.57 -3.27 -3.23
C MET A 259 30.65 -4.04 -4.55
N TYR A 260 31.71 -4.85 -4.72
CA TYR A 260 31.84 -5.69 -5.91
C TYR A 260 30.74 -6.75 -5.96
N ALA A 261 30.61 -7.57 -4.90
CA ALA A 261 29.60 -8.64 -4.87
C ALA A 261 28.17 -8.13 -4.99
N ALA A 262 27.84 -7.02 -4.34
CA ALA A 262 26.51 -6.40 -4.45
C ALA A 262 26.30 -5.79 -5.83
N GLY A 263 27.32 -5.23 -6.46
CA GLY A 263 27.27 -4.72 -7.84
C GLY A 263 26.93 -5.81 -8.84
N GLU A 264 27.62 -6.97 -8.77
CA GLU A 264 27.33 -8.14 -9.61
C GLU A 264 25.92 -8.67 -9.38
N LEU A 265 25.51 -8.79 -8.11
CA LEU A 265 24.14 -9.21 -7.78
C LEU A 265 23.09 -8.23 -8.33
N SER A 266 23.32 -6.95 -8.19
CA SER A 266 22.42 -5.91 -8.70
C SER A 266 22.30 -5.97 -10.23
N SER A 267 23.43 -6.14 -10.92
CA SER A 267 23.48 -6.32 -12.39
C SER A 267 22.75 -7.58 -12.82
N ALA A 268 22.94 -8.69 -12.11
CA ALA A 268 22.21 -9.94 -12.39
C ALA A 268 20.70 -9.80 -12.22
N ILE A 269 20.23 -9.07 -11.18
CA ILE A 269 18.80 -8.77 -10.98
C ILE A 269 18.25 -7.95 -12.16
N GLY A 270 19.00 -6.92 -12.61
CA GLY A 270 18.61 -6.08 -13.73
C GLY A 270 18.50 -6.88 -15.04
N THR A 271 19.51 -7.68 -15.33
CA THR A 271 19.55 -8.56 -16.50
C THR A 271 18.42 -9.58 -16.45
N ALA A 272 18.20 -10.24 -15.32
CA ALA A 272 17.13 -11.22 -15.15
C ALA A 272 15.74 -10.61 -15.33
N ALA A 273 15.48 -9.43 -14.77
CA ALA A 273 14.20 -8.75 -14.91
C ALA A 273 13.91 -8.36 -16.36
N ASN A 274 14.91 -7.80 -17.06
CA ASN A 274 14.79 -7.44 -18.47
C ASN A 274 14.64 -8.69 -19.37
N TRP A 275 15.44 -9.72 -19.15
CA TRP A 275 15.34 -10.97 -19.87
C TRP A 275 13.97 -11.63 -19.68
N LEU A 276 13.48 -11.70 -18.46
CA LEU A 276 12.17 -12.27 -18.13
C LEU A 276 11.06 -11.57 -18.91
N LEU A 277 11.03 -10.23 -18.90
CA LEU A 277 9.98 -9.47 -19.58
C LEU A 277 10.18 -9.43 -21.10
N SER A 278 11.40 -9.44 -21.63
CA SER A 278 11.63 -9.44 -23.07
C SER A 278 11.38 -10.81 -23.71
N THR A 279 11.64 -11.91 -23.00
CA THR A 279 11.53 -13.27 -23.53
C THR A 279 10.17 -13.90 -23.27
N THR A 280 9.67 -13.79 -22.04
CA THR A 280 8.41 -14.42 -21.60
C THR A 280 7.37 -13.40 -21.13
N GLY A 281 7.50 -12.15 -21.56
CA GLY A 281 6.83 -10.99 -20.97
C GLY A 281 5.34 -11.14 -20.76
N ALA A 282 4.59 -11.67 -21.72
CA ALA A 282 3.15 -11.89 -21.55
C ALA A 282 2.86 -12.89 -20.42
N PHE A 283 3.61 -14.00 -20.34
CA PHE A 283 3.45 -14.99 -19.27
C PHE A 283 3.99 -14.48 -17.93
N ALA A 284 5.16 -13.82 -17.95
CA ALA A 284 5.71 -13.18 -16.76
C ALA A 284 4.76 -12.12 -16.22
N GLY A 285 4.23 -11.26 -17.08
CA GLY A 285 3.25 -10.24 -16.73
C GLY A 285 1.97 -10.82 -16.17
N LEU A 286 1.45 -11.90 -16.76
CA LEU A 286 0.31 -12.65 -16.25
C LEU A 286 0.57 -13.17 -14.83
N ALA A 287 1.70 -13.84 -14.61
CA ALA A 287 2.04 -14.41 -13.32
C ALA A 287 2.25 -13.31 -12.25
N LEU A 288 3.02 -12.27 -12.58
CA LEU A 288 3.29 -11.16 -11.67
C LEU A 288 2.00 -10.39 -11.33
N GLY A 289 1.18 -10.08 -12.33
CA GLY A 289 -0.10 -9.40 -12.13
C GLY A 289 -1.11 -10.22 -11.31
N ALA A 290 -1.14 -11.56 -11.49
CA ALA A 290 -1.99 -12.46 -10.71
C ALA A 290 -1.55 -12.55 -9.24
N LEU A 291 -0.23 -12.67 -9.01
CA LEU A 291 0.33 -12.96 -7.69
C LEU A 291 0.48 -11.71 -6.83
N PHE A 292 0.45 -10.51 -7.40
CA PHE A 292 0.74 -9.30 -6.64
C PHE A 292 -0.32 -9.02 -5.55
N LEU A 293 -1.63 -9.17 -5.82
CA LEU A 293 -2.66 -9.01 -4.79
C LEU A 293 -2.51 -10.01 -3.63
N PRO A 294 -2.25 -11.31 -3.85
CA PRO A 294 -1.83 -12.24 -2.78
C PRO A 294 -0.61 -11.76 -1.99
N LEU A 295 0.42 -11.20 -2.65
CA LEU A 295 1.58 -10.64 -1.96
C LEU A 295 1.20 -9.40 -1.11
N VAL A 296 0.33 -8.53 -1.62
CA VAL A 296 -0.21 -7.39 -0.87
C VAL A 296 -0.99 -7.86 0.35
N MET A 297 -1.87 -8.86 0.17
CA MET A 297 -2.63 -9.44 1.28
C MET A 297 -1.73 -10.03 2.39
N LEU A 298 -0.59 -10.61 2.02
CA LEU A 298 0.39 -11.16 2.96
C LEU A 298 1.36 -10.10 3.51
N GLY A 299 1.32 -8.86 3.00
CA GLY A 299 2.27 -7.79 3.35
C GLY A 299 3.68 -8.00 2.80
N LEU A 300 3.85 -8.92 1.82
CA LEU A 300 5.16 -9.27 1.25
C LEU A 300 5.54 -8.41 0.04
N HIS A 301 4.59 -7.68 -0.57
CA HIS A 301 4.84 -6.82 -1.73
C HIS A 301 5.88 -5.73 -1.46
N GLN A 302 6.01 -5.29 -0.21
CA GLN A 302 7.00 -4.28 0.20
C GLN A 302 8.44 -4.81 0.11
N ALA A 303 8.63 -6.13 0.17
CA ALA A 303 9.95 -6.76 -0.04
C ALA A 303 10.45 -6.65 -1.51
N LEU A 304 9.60 -6.20 -2.43
CA LEU A 304 9.99 -5.88 -3.81
C LEU A 304 10.63 -4.49 -3.95
N ILE A 305 10.51 -3.62 -2.93
CA ILE A 305 11.07 -2.26 -2.97
C ILE A 305 12.58 -2.26 -3.22
N PRO A 306 13.41 -3.09 -2.58
CA PRO A 306 14.83 -3.19 -2.90
C PRO A 306 15.11 -3.52 -4.38
N ILE A 307 14.28 -4.38 -4.98
CA ILE A 307 14.43 -4.74 -6.39
C ILE A 307 14.11 -3.54 -7.28
N HIS A 308 13.02 -2.83 -6.99
CA HIS A 308 12.68 -1.61 -7.73
C HIS A 308 13.75 -0.53 -7.60
N THR A 309 14.25 -0.28 -6.38
CA THR A 309 15.31 0.72 -6.17
C THR A 309 16.59 0.34 -6.89
N THR A 310 17.00 -0.94 -6.85
CA THR A 310 18.17 -1.43 -7.58
C THR A 310 18.03 -1.23 -9.09
N LEU A 311 16.86 -1.54 -9.67
CA LEU A 311 16.61 -1.33 -11.09
C LEU A 311 16.67 0.16 -11.47
N ILE A 312 16.08 1.03 -10.64
CA ILE A 312 16.09 2.49 -10.85
C ILE A 312 17.52 3.04 -10.73
N GLU A 313 18.29 2.62 -9.73
CA GLU A 313 19.68 3.05 -9.55
C GLU A 313 20.57 2.66 -10.74
N GLN A 314 20.39 1.46 -11.28
CA GLN A 314 21.23 0.94 -12.36
C GLN A 314 20.80 1.39 -13.76
N GLN A 315 19.50 1.45 -14.01
CA GLN A 315 18.95 1.63 -15.35
C GLN A 315 18.19 2.95 -15.51
N GLY A 316 17.98 3.68 -14.40
CA GLY A 316 17.15 4.89 -14.35
C GLY A 316 15.63 4.59 -14.32
N TYR A 317 15.22 3.33 -14.33
CA TYR A 317 13.81 2.93 -14.31
C TYR A 317 13.63 1.50 -13.80
N THR A 318 12.41 1.15 -13.38
CA THR A 318 12.00 -0.22 -13.11
C THR A 318 10.91 -0.67 -14.08
N VAL A 319 11.09 -1.83 -14.70
CA VAL A 319 10.09 -2.44 -15.61
C VAL A 319 9.01 -3.22 -14.87
N LEU A 320 9.26 -3.57 -13.60
CA LEU A 320 8.34 -4.39 -12.82
C LEU A 320 7.13 -3.60 -12.32
N LEU A 321 7.32 -2.33 -11.93
CA LEU A 321 6.25 -1.55 -11.30
C LEU A 321 5.01 -1.36 -12.20
N PRO A 322 5.14 -1.02 -13.51
CA PRO A 322 3.97 -0.94 -14.39
C PRO A 322 3.21 -2.25 -14.55
N VAL A 323 3.91 -3.39 -14.55
CA VAL A 323 3.29 -4.72 -14.60
C VAL A 323 2.52 -5.02 -13.32
N LEU A 324 3.13 -4.79 -12.17
CA LEU A 324 2.52 -5.02 -10.85
C LEU A 324 1.34 -4.08 -10.59
N ALA A 325 1.37 -2.86 -11.15
CA ALA A 325 0.28 -1.90 -11.07
C ALA A 325 -1.04 -2.43 -11.65
N MET A 326 -0.98 -3.37 -12.59
CA MET A 326 -2.17 -3.98 -13.20
C MET A 326 -3.01 -4.78 -12.21
N ALA A 327 -2.41 -5.28 -11.12
CA ALA A 327 -3.15 -5.91 -10.03
C ALA A 327 -4.15 -4.94 -9.38
N GLY A 328 -3.75 -3.66 -9.20
CA GLY A 328 -4.64 -2.59 -8.76
C GLY A 328 -5.79 -2.32 -9.74
N ALA A 329 -5.52 -2.39 -11.06
CA ALA A 329 -6.56 -2.27 -12.07
C ALA A 329 -7.58 -3.42 -11.97
N GLY A 330 -7.12 -4.66 -11.86
CA GLY A 330 -8.03 -5.80 -11.62
C GLY A 330 -8.90 -5.62 -10.39
N GLN A 331 -8.33 -5.08 -9.31
CA GLN A 331 -9.04 -4.80 -8.06
C GLN A 331 -10.13 -3.72 -8.23
N VAL A 332 -9.83 -2.64 -8.93
CA VAL A 332 -10.81 -1.57 -9.24
C VAL A 332 -11.94 -2.12 -10.10
N GLY A 333 -11.62 -2.90 -11.14
CA GLY A 333 -12.61 -3.56 -11.99
C GLY A 333 -13.54 -4.48 -11.18
N ALA A 334 -12.97 -5.30 -10.29
CA ALA A 334 -13.73 -6.17 -9.42
C ALA A 334 -14.66 -5.39 -8.47
N ALA A 335 -14.16 -4.30 -7.86
CA ALA A 335 -14.96 -3.46 -6.97
C ALA A 335 -16.13 -2.79 -7.71
N LEU A 336 -15.92 -2.31 -8.94
CA LEU A 336 -16.97 -1.76 -9.78
C LEU A 336 -18.06 -2.79 -10.11
N ALA A 337 -17.67 -4.04 -10.42
CA ALA A 337 -18.63 -5.12 -10.66
C ALA A 337 -19.48 -5.43 -9.41
N VAL A 338 -18.85 -5.46 -8.23
CA VAL A 338 -19.54 -5.62 -6.95
C VAL A 338 -20.54 -4.47 -6.74
N TYR A 339 -20.09 -3.23 -6.99
CA TYR A 339 -20.93 -2.02 -6.87
C TYR A 339 -22.20 -2.07 -7.72
N VAL A 340 -22.06 -2.54 -8.97
CA VAL A 340 -23.20 -2.66 -9.91
C VAL A 340 -24.11 -3.84 -9.52
N ARG A 341 -23.51 -4.96 -9.13
CA ARG A 341 -24.25 -6.21 -8.91
C ARG A 341 -24.99 -6.25 -7.58
N LEU A 342 -24.41 -5.69 -6.51
CA LEU A 342 -24.99 -5.62 -5.17
C LEU A 342 -25.61 -4.25 -4.91
N ARG A 343 -26.45 -3.78 -5.85
CA ARG A 343 -27.09 -2.46 -5.79
C ARG A 343 -27.99 -2.23 -4.57
N HIS A 344 -28.44 -3.28 -3.91
CA HIS A 344 -29.29 -3.22 -2.71
C HIS A 344 -28.50 -3.15 -1.39
N ASP A 345 -27.19 -3.39 -1.42
CA ASP A 345 -26.32 -3.27 -0.25
C ASP A 345 -25.74 -1.84 -0.18
N THR A 346 -26.44 -0.97 0.54
CA THR A 346 -26.06 0.45 0.70
C THR A 346 -24.74 0.62 1.42
N SER A 347 -24.46 -0.22 2.44
CA SER A 347 -23.22 -0.17 3.22
C SER A 347 -21.99 -0.49 2.35
N LEU A 348 -22.06 -1.59 1.60
CA LEU A 348 -20.96 -2.00 0.72
C LEU A 348 -20.75 -0.98 -0.41
N ARG A 349 -21.81 -0.42 -0.96
CA ARG A 349 -21.75 0.64 -1.97
C ARG A 349 -21.09 1.90 -1.45
N THR A 350 -21.39 2.32 -0.23
CA THR A 350 -20.76 3.48 0.41
C THR A 350 -19.26 3.22 0.59
N THR A 351 -18.88 2.04 1.08
CA THR A 351 -17.47 1.61 1.21
C THR A 351 -16.75 1.66 -0.13
N ILE A 352 -17.37 1.15 -1.21
CA ILE A 352 -16.76 1.19 -2.54
C ILE A 352 -16.61 2.62 -3.04
N ARG A 353 -17.64 3.47 -2.90
CA ARG A 353 -17.59 4.88 -3.34
C ARG A 353 -16.47 5.66 -2.65
N SER A 354 -16.26 5.46 -1.37
CA SER A 354 -15.19 6.13 -0.62
C SER A 354 -13.80 5.61 -0.95
N ALA A 355 -13.65 4.31 -1.24
CA ALA A 355 -12.37 3.67 -1.51
C ALA A 355 -11.95 3.72 -2.99
N LEU A 356 -12.91 3.89 -3.92
CA LEU A 356 -12.65 3.82 -5.36
C LEU A 356 -11.68 4.89 -5.87
N PRO A 357 -11.76 6.17 -5.46
CA PRO A 357 -10.80 7.19 -5.89
C PRO A 357 -9.35 6.83 -5.50
N ALA A 358 -9.14 6.35 -4.27
CA ALA A 358 -7.83 5.88 -3.83
C ALA A 358 -7.35 4.68 -4.65
N GLY A 359 -8.24 3.72 -4.95
CA GLY A 359 -7.93 2.57 -5.80
C GLY A 359 -7.52 2.97 -7.22
N LEU A 360 -8.21 3.93 -7.85
CA LEU A 360 -7.86 4.48 -9.16
C LEU A 360 -6.48 5.14 -9.16
N LEU A 361 -6.13 5.83 -8.07
CA LEU A 361 -4.81 6.45 -7.88
C LEU A 361 -3.74 5.46 -7.43
N GLY A 362 -4.08 4.15 -7.32
CA GLY A 362 -3.11 3.09 -7.06
C GLY A 362 -2.94 2.70 -5.59
N VAL A 363 -3.82 3.16 -4.71
CA VAL A 363 -3.89 2.74 -3.30
C VAL A 363 -5.03 1.72 -3.17
N GLY A 364 -4.71 0.44 -3.40
CA GLY A 364 -5.70 -0.64 -3.50
C GLY A 364 -6.18 -1.22 -2.17
N GLU A 365 -5.47 -1.00 -1.07
CA GLU A 365 -5.74 -1.64 0.22
C GLU A 365 -7.18 -1.44 0.73
N PRO A 366 -7.79 -0.25 0.64
CA PRO A 366 -9.17 -0.07 1.08
C PRO A 366 -10.17 -0.94 0.30
N LEU A 367 -9.95 -1.14 -1.00
CA LEU A 367 -10.76 -2.01 -1.83
C LEU A 367 -10.50 -3.49 -1.55
N ILE A 368 -9.24 -3.87 -1.28
CA ILE A 368 -8.86 -5.24 -0.95
C ILE A 368 -9.55 -5.67 0.35
N TYR A 369 -9.28 -4.93 1.44
CA TYR A 369 -9.74 -5.32 2.78
C TYR A 369 -11.20 -4.98 3.04
N GLY A 370 -11.70 -3.89 2.45
CA GLY A 370 -13.09 -3.46 2.61
C GLY A 370 -14.10 -4.16 1.69
N VAL A 371 -13.65 -4.73 0.57
CA VAL A 371 -14.57 -5.23 -0.46
C VAL A 371 -14.22 -6.64 -0.93
N SER A 372 -13.10 -6.83 -1.63
CA SER A 372 -12.88 -8.06 -2.38
C SER A 372 -12.49 -9.25 -1.51
N LEU A 373 -11.64 -9.03 -0.51
CA LEU A 373 -11.16 -10.10 0.38
C LEU A 373 -12.27 -10.64 1.31
N PRO A 374 -13.12 -9.80 1.95
CA PRO A 374 -14.25 -10.29 2.74
C PRO A 374 -15.28 -11.07 1.94
N LEU A 375 -15.47 -10.73 0.66
CA LEU A 375 -16.37 -11.44 -0.24
C LEU A 375 -15.74 -12.72 -0.83
N GLY A 376 -14.42 -12.87 -0.77
CA GLY A 376 -13.66 -14.03 -1.18
C GLY A 376 -13.49 -14.17 -2.69
N ARG A 377 -14.53 -14.55 -3.44
CA ARG A 377 -14.45 -14.71 -4.92
C ARG A 377 -14.07 -13.44 -5.68
N PRO A 378 -14.56 -12.23 -5.35
CA PRO A 378 -14.11 -11.00 -6.00
C PRO A 378 -12.62 -10.75 -5.89
N PHE A 379 -11.96 -11.25 -4.85
CA PHE A 379 -10.50 -11.18 -4.74
C PHE A 379 -9.79 -12.05 -5.78
N LEU A 380 -10.29 -13.27 -6.04
CA LEU A 380 -9.71 -14.15 -7.06
C LEU A 380 -9.93 -13.61 -8.47
N THR A 381 -11.11 -13.06 -8.74
CA THR A 381 -11.41 -12.44 -10.04
C THR A 381 -10.67 -11.12 -10.25
N ALA A 382 -10.35 -10.38 -9.18
CA ALA A 382 -9.43 -9.24 -9.24
C ALA A 382 -8.01 -9.67 -9.62
N CYS A 383 -7.51 -10.81 -9.08
CA CYS A 383 -6.23 -11.39 -9.50
C CYS A 383 -6.22 -11.74 -10.99
N ALA A 384 -7.34 -12.27 -11.53
CA ALA A 384 -7.47 -12.52 -12.96
C ALA A 384 -7.42 -11.23 -13.80
N GLY A 385 -8.04 -10.14 -13.33
CA GLY A 385 -7.91 -8.82 -13.94
C GLY A 385 -6.48 -8.31 -13.95
N GLY A 386 -5.77 -8.45 -12.82
CA GLY A 386 -4.35 -8.11 -12.70
C GLY A 386 -3.47 -8.94 -13.63
N ALA A 387 -3.76 -10.25 -13.76
CA ALA A 387 -3.10 -11.16 -14.67
C ALA A 387 -3.22 -10.70 -16.13
N ALA A 388 -4.43 -10.36 -16.56
CA ALA A 388 -4.70 -9.92 -17.93
C ALA A 388 -4.00 -8.58 -18.26
N GLY A 389 -4.09 -7.59 -17.35
CA GLY A 389 -3.41 -6.31 -17.52
C GLY A 389 -1.88 -6.47 -17.53
N GLY A 390 -1.35 -7.31 -16.62
CA GLY A 390 0.08 -7.65 -16.58
C GLY A 390 0.55 -8.35 -17.86
N ALA A 391 -0.23 -9.31 -18.36
CA ALA A 391 0.04 -9.97 -19.63
C ALA A 391 0.07 -8.98 -20.81
N PHE A 392 -0.85 -8.00 -20.82
CA PHE A 392 -0.88 -6.95 -21.83
C PHE A 392 0.43 -6.15 -21.85
N ILE A 393 0.86 -5.61 -20.68
CA ILE A 393 2.13 -4.86 -20.58
C ILE A 393 3.32 -5.76 -20.99
N GLY A 394 3.35 -7.01 -20.50
CA GLY A 394 4.40 -7.96 -20.81
C GLY A 394 4.45 -8.32 -22.28
N PHE A 395 3.31 -8.40 -22.97
CA PHE A 395 3.23 -8.64 -24.40
C PHE A 395 3.94 -7.54 -25.21
N PHE A 396 3.68 -6.27 -24.89
CA PHE A 396 4.39 -5.17 -25.55
C PHE A 396 5.89 -5.18 -25.25
N SER A 397 6.28 -5.61 -24.04
CA SER A 397 7.70 -5.77 -23.70
C SER A 397 8.38 -6.83 -24.59
N MET A 398 7.69 -7.91 -24.97
CA MET A 398 8.18 -8.91 -25.93
C MET A 398 8.32 -8.34 -27.36
N LEU A 399 7.49 -7.37 -27.73
CA LEU A 399 7.59 -6.67 -29.02
C LEU A 399 8.70 -5.60 -29.03
N GLY A 400 9.43 -5.45 -27.94
CA GLY A 400 10.49 -4.46 -27.77
C GLY A 400 10.01 -3.09 -27.31
N ASP A 401 8.73 -2.95 -26.96
CA ASP A 401 8.15 -1.73 -26.42
C ASP A 401 8.22 -1.74 -24.88
N ARG A 402 9.29 -1.16 -24.35
CA ARG A 402 9.53 -1.11 -22.91
C ARG A 402 8.62 -0.11 -22.22
N VAL A 403 7.94 -0.56 -21.16
CA VAL A 403 7.20 0.28 -20.22
C VAL A 403 7.85 0.20 -18.85
N GLY A 404 8.43 1.28 -18.39
CA GLY A 404 9.09 1.39 -17.09
C GLY A 404 8.55 2.55 -16.27
N SER A 405 8.99 2.64 -15.01
CA SER A 405 8.76 3.77 -14.12
C SER A 405 10.08 4.30 -13.57
N THR A 406 10.27 5.60 -13.61
CA THR A 406 11.50 6.28 -13.14
C THR A 406 11.60 6.37 -11.62
N ALA A 407 10.51 6.14 -10.91
CA ALA A 407 10.48 6.18 -9.47
C ALA A 407 9.46 5.18 -8.90
N ILE A 408 9.60 4.86 -7.61
CA ILE A 408 8.61 4.12 -6.86
C ILE A 408 7.53 5.11 -6.40
N GLY A 409 6.28 4.82 -6.73
CA GLY A 409 5.15 5.67 -6.39
C GLY A 409 3.85 4.88 -6.34
N PRO A 410 2.71 5.57 -6.12
CA PRO A 410 1.41 4.95 -6.25
C PRO A 410 1.24 4.40 -7.67
N SER A 411 0.54 3.28 -7.79
CA SER A 411 0.23 2.66 -9.08
C SER A 411 -1.00 3.33 -9.74
N GLY A 412 -1.67 2.67 -10.62
CA GLY A 412 -2.88 3.21 -11.25
C GLY A 412 -2.62 4.50 -12.03
N TRP A 413 -3.53 5.46 -11.96
CA TRP A 413 -3.40 6.72 -12.70
C TRP A 413 -2.26 7.62 -12.18
N ALA A 414 -1.89 7.50 -10.93
CA ALA A 414 -0.79 8.28 -10.38
C ALA A 414 0.59 7.88 -10.94
N LEU A 415 0.70 6.75 -11.64
CA LEU A 415 1.95 6.33 -12.26
C LEU A 415 2.23 7.01 -13.60
N PHE A 416 1.25 7.62 -14.28
CA PHE A 416 1.44 8.24 -15.60
C PHE A 416 2.61 9.23 -15.67
N PRO A 417 2.77 10.16 -14.72
CA PRO A 417 3.90 11.11 -14.73
C PRO A 417 5.27 10.45 -14.58
N LEU A 418 5.32 9.23 -14.02
CA LEU A 418 6.55 8.49 -13.72
C LEU A 418 6.95 7.52 -14.85
N LEU A 419 6.13 7.42 -15.91
CA LEU A 419 6.38 6.47 -16.99
C LEU A 419 7.64 6.83 -17.79
N SER A 420 8.39 5.79 -18.16
CA SER A 420 9.56 5.85 -19.03
C SER A 420 9.51 4.70 -20.03
N GLY A 421 9.80 5.01 -21.28
CA GLY A 421 9.82 3.99 -22.35
C GLY A 421 10.83 4.34 -23.44
N ASN A 422 11.14 3.37 -24.28
CA ASN A 422 12.15 3.51 -25.35
C ASN A 422 11.62 4.17 -26.63
N ARG A 423 10.29 4.30 -26.79
CA ARG A 423 9.64 4.91 -27.96
C ARG A 423 8.87 6.20 -27.62
N GLY A 424 9.28 6.88 -26.57
CA GLY A 424 8.66 8.14 -26.13
C GLY A 424 7.47 7.96 -25.19
N LEU A 425 7.13 9.04 -24.48
CA LEU A 425 6.14 9.03 -23.42
C LEU A 425 4.73 8.71 -23.93
N GLY A 426 4.36 9.20 -25.13
CA GLY A 426 2.99 9.01 -25.68
C GLY A 426 2.65 7.53 -25.89
N LEU A 427 3.53 6.77 -26.57
CA LEU A 427 3.31 5.33 -26.79
C LEU A 427 3.37 4.55 -25.48
N THR A 428 4.33 4.89 -24.61
CA THR A 428 4.47 4.25 -23.30
C THR A 428 3.20 4.45 -22.46
N ALA A 429 2.66 5.67 -22.43
CA ALA A 429 1.42 6.00 -21.75
C ALA A 429 0.21 5.28 -22.36
N ALA A 430 0.16 5.16 -23.70
CA ALA A 430 -0.91 4.43 -24.38
C ALA A 430 -0.88 2.93 -24.04
N ILE A 431 0.30 2.30 -24.03
CA ILE A 431 0.44 0.89 -23.64
C ILE A 431 0.05 0.70 -22.18
N TYR A 432 0.50 1.58 -21.27
CA TYR A 432 0.15 1.51 -19.86
C TYR A 432 -1.36 1.68 -19.65
N ALA A 433 -1.99 2.66 -20.31
CA ALA A 433 -3.44 2.86 -20.31
C ALA A 433 -4.19 1.62 -20.82
N GLY A 434 -3.73 1.02 -21.91
CA GLY A 434 -4.27 -0.24 -22.44
C GLY A 434 -4.21 -1.37 -21.44
N GLY A 435 -3.10 -1.49 -20.70
CA GLY A 435 -2.96 -2.45 -19.61
C GLY A 435 -3.95 -2.21 -18.47
N LEU A 436 -4.12 -0.94 -18.02
CA LEU A 436 -5.11 -0.57 -17.02
C LEU A 436 -6.53 -0.89 -17.47
N LEU A 437 -6.90 -0.51 -18.71
CA LEU A 437 -8.23 -0.78 -19.26
C LEU A 437 -8.49 -2.29 -19.37
N THR A 438 -7.50 -3.07 -19.79
CA THR A 438 -7.59 -4.54 -19.81
C THR A 438 -7.81 -5.10 -18.40
N GLY A 439 -7.05 -4.63 -17.42
CA GLY A 439 -7.20 -5.02 -16.02
C GLY A 439 -8.58 -4.67 -15.46
N TYR A 440 -9.08 -3.45 -15.72
CA TYR A 440 -10.43 -3.02 -15.33
C TYR A 440 -11.51 -3.89 -15.99
N ALA A 441 -11.43 -4.08 -17.30
CA ALA A 441 -12.43 -4.81 -18.05
C ALA A 441 -12.51 -6.29 -17.65
N VAL A 442 -11.35 -6.97 -17.55
CA VAL A 442 -11.29 -8.38 -17.15
C VAL A 442 -11.67 -8.53 -15.68
N GLY A 443 -11.17 -7.68 -14.79
CA GLY A 443 -11.54 -7.69 -13.38
C GLY A 443 -13.02 -7.47 -13.17
N PHE A 444 -13.63 -6.53 -13.92
CA PHE A 444 -15.07 -6.26 -13.90
C PHE A 444 -15.86 -7.47 -14.42
N THR A 445 -15.58 -7.93 -15.63
CA THR A 445 -16.36 -9.01 -16.27
C THR A 445 -16.23 -10.33 -15.52
N ALA A 446 -15.01 -10.70 -15.11
CA ALA A 446 -14.78 -11.89 -14.30
C ALA A 446 -15.54 -11.84 -12.97
N THR A 447 -15.54 -10.69 -12.29
CA THR A 447 -16.28 -10.52 -11.04
C THR A 447 -17.78 -10.49 -11.28
N TYR A 448 -18.23 -9.83 -12.33
CA TYR A 448 -19.65 -9.71 -12.66
C TYR A 448 -20.28 -11.09 -12.91
N PHE A 449 -19.62 -11.97 -13.63
CA PHE A 449 -20.16 -13.29 -13.98
C PHE A 449 -19.83 -14.39 -12.95
N PHE A 450 -18.62 -14.38 -12.38
CA PHE A 450 -18.10 -15.48 -11.55
C PHE A 450 -17.79 -15.07 -10.10
N GLY A 451 -17.66 -13.77 -9.81
CA GLY A 451 -17.22 -13.30 -8.50
C GLY A 451 -18.30 -13.33 -7.40
N LEU A 452 -19.57 -13.48 -7.75
CA LEU A 452 -20.66 -13.43 -6.79
C LEU A 452 -21.55 -14.70 -6.89
N ASP A 453 -21.71 -15.40 -5.78
CA ASP A 453 -22.55 -16.59 -5.69
C ASP A 453 -24.04 -16.24 -5.87
N ARG A 454 -24.84 -17.19 -6.38
CA ARG A 454 -26.31 -17.07 -6.41
C ARG A 454 -26.89 -16.94 -5.00
N ARG A 455 -26.21 -17.46 -3.97
CA ARG A 455 -26.61 -17.39 -2.55
C ARG A 455 -26.36 -16.00 -1.92
N THR A 456 -25.40 -15.24 -2.41
CA THR A 456 -25.20 -13.83 -2.01
C THR A 456 -26.26 -12.89 -2.63
N ARG A 457 -27.00 -13.38 -3.62
CA ARG A 457 -28.12 -12.61 -4.24
C ARG A 457 -29.40 -12.62 -3.42
N VAL A 458 -29.55 -13.58 -2.50
CA VAL A 458 -30.77 -13.80 -1.74
C VAL A 458 -30.39 -14.27 -0.33
N ARG A 459 -29.85 -13.38 0.48
CA ARG A 459 -29.99 -13.50 1.92
C ARG A 459 -30.85 -12.33 2.38
N PRO A 460 -32.16 -12.59 2.62
CA PRO A 460 -32.88 -11.79 3.60
C PRO A 460 -32.10 -11.95 4.92
N PRO A 461 -32.10 -10.95 5.80
CA PRO A 461 -31.49 -11.09 7.11
C PRO A 461 -32.09 -12.35 7.77
N GLU A 462 -31.21 -13.26 8.22
CA GLU A 462 -31.60 -14.38 9.05
C GLU A 462 -32.32 -13.79 10.27
N PRO A 463 -33.56 -14.22 10.57
CA PRO A 463 -34.23 -13.78 11.79
C PRO A 463 -33.33 -14.19 12.95
N ALA A 464 -33.09 -13.26 13.87
CA ALA A 464 -32.38 -13.54 15.11
C ALA A 464 -33.10 -14.73 15.77
N ALA A 465 -32.36 -15.81 15.99
CA ALA A 465 -32.83 -16.91 16.78
C ALA A 465 -33.27 -16.37 18.14
N ALA A 466 -34.51 -16.72 18.51
CA ALA A 466 -35.19 -16.37 19.72
C ALA A 466 -34.42 -16.81 20.98
#